data_2d908b3ee8c92448f01df3fb3cfb77bb
#
_entry.id   2d908b3ee8c92448f01df3fb3cfb77bb
#
_cell.length_a   1.000
_cell.length_b   1.000
_cell.length_c   1.000
_cell.angle_alpha   90.00
_cell.angle_beta   90.00
_cell.angle_gamma   90.00
#
_symmetry.space_group_name_H-M   'P 1'
#
loop_
_entity.id
_entity.type
_entity.pdbx_description
1 polymer ?
#
loop_
_entity_poly.entity_id
_entity_poly.type
_entity_poly.pdbx_seq_one_letter_code
_entity_poly.pdbx_strand_id
1 'polypeptide(L)'
;MKYFLMIIFLGVLNASTARILTYNLLNYEDENNREDDYVMILDLVEPDLIIAQEIIGQTGYSHFQSDVLDVLEPNIWSSAPFTNQSAQQDIALYYKNDIFTLIGTSVVYTAQSSGTRDVIEWVMLHNLSGVEFNVYGVHLKASSGSSNANQRLQETTILRNHLNNLAPNFFIVGGDFNIYSNNSSSEPAFDMLTSSSDDNDGQMFDPINRIGHWHNNSSYSDVHTQSPRTSSFGGGANGGMDDRFDWLFVSQSILDQDSPMQYVEGTYWAVGNDGNHFNDAINDGNNNSVSEEIADALHDASDHLPVYMDVWFDDITYSDQGIVISEIMANPGSVSDSYGEWFEIVNTTDSTIDLQGWSIKDLDGDEHELHSDQASILISPDEYFVLAKNNDQSLNGGVEVDYVYEGYSLSNSDDEVILLDASGSVVDEVHYSNGWPFSSGVSMEIHDPLIDNALIGSWFSSTSSYGNGDMGSPGAAFDGILEINQETLIPASFVINTLYPNPFNPVITLD
;
A
#
# COMPACT_ATOMS: atom_id res chain seq x y z
N MET A 1 37.26 -34.96 -18.24
CA MET A 1 36.52 -33.73 -18.58
C MET A 1 35.25 -33.76 -17.72
N LYS A 2 35.27 -33.06 -16.58
CA LYS A 2 34.13 -32.96 -15.66
C LYS A 2 33.34 -31.71 -16.10
N TYR A 3 32.12 -31.89 -16.55
CA TYR A 3 31.23 -30.79 -16.79
C TYR A 3 30.68 -30.28 -15.45
N PHE A 4 31.02 -29.06 -15.12
CA PHE A 4 30.41 -28.30 -14.04
C PHE A 4 29.05 -27.82 -14.52
N LEU A 5 27.98 -28.34 -13.99
CA LEU A 5 26.63 -27.86 -14.22
C LEU A 5 26.44 -26.63 -13.33
N MET A 6 26.57 -25.45 -13.91
CA MET A 6 26.23 -24.19 -13.27
C MET A 6 24.69 -24.08 -13.29
N ILE A 7 24.06 -24.38 -12.17
CA ILE A 7 22.62 -24.10 -11.97
C ILE A 7 22.55 -22.61 -11.69
N ILE A 8 22.15 -21.83 -12.69
CA ILE A 8 21.73 -20.45 -12.49
C ILE A 8 20.35 -20.56 -11.87
N PHE A 9 20.25 -20.29 -10.55
CA PHE A 9 18.97 -19.89 -9.96
C PHE A 9 18.63 -18.52 -10.54
N LEU A 10 17.77 -18.49 -11.55
CA LEU A 10 16.99 -17.31 -11.83
C LEU A 10 16.00 -17.19 -10.66
N GLY A 11 16.30 -16.33 -9.69
CA GLY A 11 15.28 -15.81 -8.81
C GLY A 11 14.16 -15.28 -9.70
N VAL A 12 12.97 -15.80 -9.55
CA VAL A 12 11.76 -15.20 -10.15
C VAL A 12 11.58 -13.91 -9.35
N LEU A 13 11.94 -12.78 -9.93
CA LEU A 13 11.53 -11.47 -9.45
C LEU A 13 10.00 -11.46 -9.52
N ASN A 14 9.34 -11.64 -8.40
CA ASN A 14 7.89 -11.45 -8.27
C ASN A 14 7.62 -9.97 -8.05
N ALA A 15 7.84 -9.15 -9.08
CA ALA A 15 7.35 -7.78 -9.08
C ALA A 15 5.84 -7.82 -8.81
N SER A 16 5.40 -7.13 -7.77
CA SER A 16 3.99 -7.09 -7.40
C SER A 16 3.34 -5.88 -8.04
N THR A 17 2.31 -6.13 -8.83
CA THR A 17 1.49 -5.07 -9.43
C THR A 17 0.12 -5.11 -8.78
N ALA A 18 -0.34 -3.97 -8.27
CA ALA A 18 -1.67 -3.82 -7.71
C ALA A 18 -2.52 -2.86 -8.53
N ARG A 19 -3.80 -3.16 -8.67
CA ARG A 19 -4.78 -2.35 -9.41
C ARG A 19 -5.57 -1.46 -8.48
N ILE A 20 -5.44 -0.16 -8.68
CA ILE A 20 -6.11 0.89 -7.90
C ILE A 20 -7.29 1.40 -8.72
N LEU A 21 -8.50 1.32 -8.17
CA LEU A 21 -9.75 1.73 -8.80
C LEU A 21 -10.38 2.90 -8.06
N THR A 22 -10.97 3.86 -8.79
CA THR A 22 -11.97 4.79 -8.25
C THR A 22 -13.29 4.60 -8.95
N TYR A 23 -14.41 4.62 -8.20
CA TYR A 23 -15.74 4.43 -8.75
C TYR A 23 -16.82 5.18 -7.96
N ASN A 24 -17.52 6.11 -8.60
CA ASN A 24 -18.74 6.70 -8.08
C ASN A 24 -19.89 5.71 -8.26
N LEU A 25 -20.51 5.27 -7.15
CA LEU A 25 -21.50 4.18 -7.10
C LEU A 25 -22.95 4.67 -7.17
N LEU A 26 -23.17 5.93 -7.54
CA LEU A 26 -24.50 6.53 -7.69
C LEU A 26 -25.47 6.22 -6.55
N ASN A 27 -25.31 6.92 -5.41
CA ASN A 27 -26.21 6.81 -4.26
C ASN A 27 -26.45 5.35 -3.79
N TYR A 28 -25.39 4.53 -3.73
CA TYR A 28 -25.50 3.13 -3.33
C TYR A 28 -25.88 3.00 -1.84
N GLU A 29 -26.97 2.32 -1.53
CA GLU A 29 -27.43 2.07 -0.15
C GLU A 29 -27.61 0.57 0.11
N ASP A 30 -28.81 0.06 -0.07
CA ASP A 30 -29.20 -1.34 0.07
C ASP A 30 -30.07 -1.66 -1.15
N GLU A 31 -29.44 -2.07 -2.23
CA GLU A 31 -30.09 -2.19 -3.51
C GLU A 31 -30.00 -3.59 -4.05
N ASN A 32 -31.15 -4.24 -4.23
CA ASN A 32 -31.24 -5.63 -4.70
C ASN A 32 -31.30 -5.75 -6.23
N ASN A 33 -30.71 -4.82 -6.98
CA ASN A 33 -30.84 -4.81 -8.45
C ASN A 33 -29.66 -4.22 -9.23
N ARG A 34 -28.58 -3.81 -8.55
CA ARG A 34 -27.33 -3.34 -9.18
C ARG A 34 -26.09 -4.13 -8.74
N GLU A 35 -26.23 -4.98 -7.73
CA GLU A 35 -25.15 -5.78 -7.19
C GLU A 35 -24.54 -6.72 -8.25
N ASP A 36 -25.39 -7.37 -9.05
CA ASP A 36 -24.94 -8.27 -10.13
C ASP A 36 -24.15 -7.50 -11.20
N ASP A 37 -24.54 -6.24 -11.50
CA ASP A 37 -23.81 -5.38 -12.43
C ASP A 37 -22.45 -4.96 -11.88
N TYR A 38 -22.38 -4.57 -10.59
CA TYR A 38 -21.11 -4.27 -9.94
C TYR A 38 -20.19 -5.50 -9.87
N VAL A 39 -20.71 -6.67 -9.52
CA VAL A 39 -19.94 -7.92 -9.52
C VAL A 39 -19.37 -8.19 -10.92
N MET A 40 -20.18 -8.07 -11.98
CA MET A 40 -19.73 -8.30 -13.36
C MET A 40 -18.65 -7.30 -13.80
N ILE A 41 -18.78 -6.02 -13.42
CA ILE A 41 -17.79 -4.98 -13.72
C ILE A 41 -16.48 -5.24 -12.97
N LEU A 42 -16.58 -5.56 -11.68
CA LEU A 42 -15.40 -5.79 -10.83
C LEU A 42 -14.70 -7.12 -11.14
N ASP A 43 -15.43 -8.15 -11.60
CA ASP A 43 -14.84 -9.38 -12.13
C ASP A 43 -13.99 -9.14 -13.39
N LEU A 44 -14.42 -8.20 -14.26
CA LEU A 44 -13.64 -7.78 -15.42
C LEU A 44 -12.40 -6.94 -15.00
N VAL A 45 -12.57 -6.06 -14.03
CA VAL A 45 -11.52 -5.09 -13.63
C VAL A 45 -10.47 -5.74 -12.75
N GLU A 46 -10.86 -6.69 -11.88
CA GLU A 46 -9.99 -7.34 -10.90
C GLU A 46 -9.20 -6.32 -10.04
N PRO A 47 -9.87 -5.36 -9.35
CA PRO A 47 -9.18 -4.36 -8.54
C PRO A 47 -8.61 -4.97 -7.27
N ASP A 48 -7.56 -4.33 -6.72
CA ASP A 48 -6.96 -4.69 -5.44
C ASP A 48 -7.25 -3.64 -4.36
N LEU A 49 -7.54 -2.39 -4.79
CA LEU A 49 -7.96 -1.31 -3.92
C LEU A 49 -9.02 -0.45 -4.62
N ILE A 50 -10.12 -0.12 -3.92
CA ILE A 50 -11.26 0.63 -4.46
C ILE A 50 -11.53 1.87 -3.62
N ILE A 51 -11.49 3.05 -4.24
CA ILE A 51 -11.93 4.32 -3.68
C ILE A 51 -13.36 4.56 -4.19
N ALA A 52 -14.36 4.34 -3.35
CA ALA A 52 -15.77 4.43 -3.72
C ALA A 52 -16.38 5.76 -3.29
N GLN A 53 -17.18 6.39 -4.16
CA GLN A 53 -17.94 7.60 -3.87
C GLN A 53 -19.43 7.30 -3.94
N GLU A 54 -20.24 8.17 -3.35
CA GLU A 54 -21.71 8.08 -3.28
C GLU A 54 -22.24 6.84 -2.56
N ILE A 55 -21.52 6.40 -1.55
CA ILE A 55 -22.03 5.43 -0.57
C ILE A 55 -23.04 6.13 0.35
N ILE A 56 -24.19 5.52 0.61
CA ILE A 56 -25.23 6.07 1.48
C ILE A 56 -25.16 5.42 2.86
N GLY A 57 -24.49 6.10 3.78
CA GLY A 57 -24.39 5.72 5.18
C GLY A 57 -23.72 4.37 5.44
N GLN A 58 -23.75 3.94 6.70
CA GLN A 58 -23.17 2.66 7.13
C GLN A 58 -23.81 1.46 6.43
N THR A 59 -25.08 1.59 6.01
CA THR A 59 -25.81 0.52 5.31
C THR A 59 -25.17 0.26 3.95
N GLY A 60 -25.10 1.26 3.08
CA GLY A 60 -24.47 1.12 1.77
C GLY A 60 -23.02 0.66 1.86
N TYR A 61 -22.28 1.24 2.82
CA TYR A 61 -20.89 0.82 3.09
C TYR A 61 -20.75 -0.68 3.38
N SER A 62 -21.60 -1.24 4.26
CA SER A 62 -21.52 -2.64 4.63
C SER A 62 -22.06 -3.57 3.54
N HIS A 63 -23.13 -3.15 2.83
CA HIS A 63 -23.75 -3.95 1.77
C HIS A 63 -22.87 -4.03 0.52
N PHE A 64 -22.15 -2.97 0.17
CA PHE A 64 -21.21 -3.05 -0.96
C PHE A 64 -20.12 -4.10 -0.70
N GLN A 65 -19.62 -4.20 0.52
CA GLN A 65 -18.67 -5.27 0.87
C GLN A 65 -19.35 -6.64 0.83
N SER A 66 -20.47 -6.85 1.56
CA SER A 66 -21.07 -8.19 1.71
C SER A 66 -21.73 -8.72 0.46
N ASP A 67 -22.37 -7.84 -0.35
CA ASP A 67 -23.25 -8.23 -1.43
C ASP A 67 -22.58 -8.08 -2.81
N VAL A 68 -21.42 -7.40 -2.87
CA VAL A 68 -20.63 -7.26 -4.10
C VAL A 68 -19.24 -7.86 -3.93
N LEU A 69 -18.42 -7.34 -3.03
CA LEU A 69 -17.01 -7.72 -2.93
C LEU A 69 -16.81 -9.13 -2.36
N ASP A 70 -17.53 -9.49 -1.28
CA ASP A 70 -17.46 -10.83 -0.70
C ASP A 70 -18.16 -11.89 -1.54
N VAL A 71 -19.03 -11.49 -2.48
CA VAL A 71 -19.61 -12.39 -3.50
C VAL A 71 -18.57 -12.69 -4.57
N LEU A 72 -17.80 -11.68 -4.98
CA LEU A 72 -16.74 -11.82 -5.97
C LEU A 72 -15.58 -12.66 -5.42
N GLU A 73 -15.02 -12.29 -4.28
CA GLU A 73 -13.88 -12.96 -3.64
C GLU A 73 -14.08 -13.05 -2.11
N PRO A 74 -14.64 -14.15 -1.61
CA PRO A 74 -14.97 -14.31 -0.20
C PRO A 74 -13.75 -14.26 0.73
N ASN A 75 -13.81 -13.45 1.81
CA ASN A 75 -12.80 -13.27 2.86
C ASN A 75 -11.48 -12.61 2.41
N ILE A 76 -11.40 -12.09 1.21
CA ILE A 76 -10.22 -11.37 0.70
C ILE A 76 -10.34 -9.87 0.97
N TRP A 77 -11.55 -9.33 0.92
CA TRP A 77 -11.79 -7.92 1.05
C TRP A 77 -11.88 -7.43 2.49
N SER A 78 -11.25 -6.32 2.75
CA SER A 78 -11.39 -5.50 3.96
C SER A 78 -11.82 -4.10 3.61
N SER A 79 -12.41 -3.38 4.56
CA SER A 79 -12.81 -1.98 4.39
C SER A 79 -12.21 -1.11 5.48
N ALA A 80 -11.77 0.10 5.12
CA ALA A 80 -11.33 1.09 6.10
C ALA A 80 -12.51 1.50 7.01
N PRO A 81 -12.27 1.96 8.27
CA PRO A 81 -13.34 2.38 9.16
C PRO A 81 -14.26 3.41 8.50
N PHE A 82 -15.58 3.18 8.57
CA PHE A 82 -16.56 4.08 7.97
C PHE A 82 -16.50 5.49 8.57
N THR A 83 -16.40 6.49 7.69
CA THR A 83 -16.41 7.90 8.06
C THR A 83 -17.70 8.55 7.56
N ASN A 84 -18.61 8.86 8.48
CA ASN A 84 -19.87 9.50 8.14
C ASN A 84 -19.66 10.97 7.75
N GLN A 85 -20.05 11.32 6.55
CA GLN A 85 -19.97 12.67 6.02
C GLN A 85 -21.15 13.56 6.49
N SER A 86 -20.97 14.87 6.44
CA SER A 86 -22.07 15.81 6.70
C SER A 86 -23.08 15.86 5.54
N ALA A 87 -22.66 15.55 4.33
CA ALA A 87 -23.49 15.27 3.18
C ALA A 87 -24.04 13.84 3.24
N GLN A 88 -25.09 13.54 2.47
CA GLN A 88 -25.69 12.21 2.47
C GLN A 88 -24.84 11.15 1.77
N GLN A 89 -23.93 11.56 0.90
CA GLN A 89 -23.08 10.68 0.11
C GLN A 89 -21.69 10.58 0.75
N ASP A 90 -21.32 9.39 1.17
CA ASP A 90 -20.06 9.11 1.84
C ASP A 90 -18.98 8.59 0.86
N ILE A 91 -17.73 8.55 1.32
CA ILE A 91 -16.58 8.02 0.59
C ILE A 91 -16.05 6.84 1.39
N ALA A 92 -15.74 5.74 0.72
CA ALA A 92 -15.24 4.52 1.34
C ALA A 92 -13.99 4.00 0.64
N LEU A 93 -13.17 3.28 1.39
CA LEU A 93 -12.03 2.51 0.87
C LEU A 93 -12.26 1.03 1.15
N TYR A 94 -12.11 0.21 0.11
CA TYR A 94 -12.07 -1.25 0.18
C TYR A 94 -10.75 -1.72 -0.41
N TYR A 95 -10.16 -2.77 0.16
CA TYR A 95 -8.85 -3.29 -0.27
C TYR A 95 -8.73 -4.79 0.00
N LYS A 96 -7.91 -5.47 -0.78
CA LYS A 96 -7.57 -6.88 -0.55
C LYS A 96 -6.56 -6.97 0.60
N ASN A 97 -6.90 -7.72 1.65
CA ASN A 97 -6.13 -7.78 2.89
C ASN A 97 -4.85 -8.62 2.79
N ASP A 98 -4.73 -9.45 1.76
CA ASP A 98 -3.51 -10.16 1.41
C ASP A 98 -2.49 -9.29 0.66
N ILE A 99 -2.95 -8.19 0.02
CA ILE A 99 -2.10 -7.27 -0.73
C ILE A 99 -1.76 -6.02 0.10
N PHE A 100 -2.73 -5.52 0.88
CA PHE A 100 -2.58 -4.27 1.62
C PHE A 100 -2.96 -4.39 3.08
N THR A 101 -2.28 -3.60 3.91
CA THR A 101 -2.65 -3.34 5.32
C THR A 101 -3.00 -1.86 5.49
N LEU A 102 -4.11 -1.57 6.16
CA LEU A 102 -4.48 -0.20 6.55
C LEU A 102 -3.73 0.19 7.84
N ILE A 103 -2.88 1.21 7.76
CA ILE A 103 -2.10 1.73 8.90
C ILE A 103 -2.88 2.81 9.64
N GLY A 104 -3.58 3.68 8.92
CA GLY A 104 -4.30 4.79 9.55
C GLY A 104 -5.40 5.38 8.68
N THR A 105 -6.33 6.09 9.34
CA THR A 105 -7.39 6.85 8.68
C THR A 105 -7.50 8.23 9.32
N SER A 106 -7.56 9.27 8.51
CA SER A 106 -7.79 10.64 8.94
C SER A 106 -8.79 11.38 8.04
N VAL A 107 -9.25 12.55 8.49
CA VAL A 107 -10.18 13.40 7.74
C VAL A 107 -9.51 14.73 7.44
N VAL A 108 -9.41 15.06 6.16
CA VAL A 108 -9.01 16.40 5.71
C VAL A 108 -10.28 17.24 5.55
N TYR A 109 -10.53 18.15 6.47
CA TYR A 109 -11.77 18.94 6.55
C TYR A 109 -11.88 19.96 5.42
N THR A 110 -12.27 19.49 4.25
CA THR A 110 -12.42 20.30 3.01
C THR A 110 -13.85 20.83 2.82
N ALA A 111 -14.85 20.20 3.44
CA ALA A 111 -16.25 20.56 3.29
C ALA A 111 -16.53 22.00 3.72
N GLN A 112 -17.11 22.80 2.81
CA GLN A 112 -17.41 24.22 3.02
C GLN A 112 -18.89 24.50 3.33
N SER A 113 -19.76 23.53 3.14
CA SER A 113 -21.21 23.65 3.32
C SER A 113 -21.87 22.29 3.51
N SER A 114 -23.14 22.28 3.90
CA SER A 114 -23.96 21.06 4.07
C SER A 114 -24.31 20.38 2.73
N GLY A 115 -23.48 20.21 1.85
CA GLY A 115 -23.70 19.57 0.53
C GLY A 115 -22.37 19.27 -0.13
N THR A 116 -21.28 19.48 0.65
CA THR A 116 -19.92 19.13 0.28
C THR A 116 -19.40 18.10 1.26
N ARG A 117 -18.36 17.37 0.87
CA ARG A 117 -17.76 16.27 1.63
C ARG A 117 -16.36 16.65 2.02
N ASP A 118 -15.91 16.06 3.11
CA ASP A 118 -14.51 16.07 3.49
C ASP A 118 -13.73 15.01 2.68
N VAL A 119 -12.47 15.27 2.43
CA VAL A 119 -11.56 14.29 1.86
C VAL A 119 -11.17 13.31 2.97
N ILE A 120 -11.19 12.03 2.67
CA ILE A 120 -10.73 11.00 3.60
C ILE A 120 -9.32 10.59 3.18
N GLU A 121 -8.43 10.53 4.15
CA GLU A 121 -7.05 10.05 4.02
C GLU A 121 -6.92 8.67 4.64
N TRP A 122 -6.28 7.76 3.93
CA TRP A 122 -5.88 6.45 4.41
C TRP A 122 -4.39 6.25 4.18
N VAL A 123 -3.69 5.80 5.20
CA VAL A 123 -2.29 5.37 5.10
C VAL A 123 -2.30 3.86 4.90
N MET A 124 -1.75 3.42 3.78
CA MET A 124 -1.73 2.03 3.34
C MET A 124 -0.30 1.51 3.29
N LEU A 125 -0.13 0.25 3.65
CA LEU A 125 1.11 -0.50 3.49
C LEU A 125 0.88 -1.56 2.42
N HIS A 126 1.76 -1.66 1.44
CA HIS A 126 1.79 -2.79 0.51
C HIS A 126 2.55 -3.94 1.20
N ASN A 127 1.85 -5.05 1.48
CA ASN A 127 2.34 -6.11 2.36
C ASN A 127 3.65 -6.75 1.90
N LEU A 128 3.83 -6.94 0.59
CA LEU A 128 5.00 -7.63 0.05
C LEU A 128 6.23 -6.73 -0.01
N SER A 129 6.09 -5.45 -0.38
CA SER A 129 7.22 -4.53 -0.53
C SER A 129 7.51 -3.68 0.70
N GLY A 130 6.61 -3.67 1.70
CA GLY A 130 6.74 -2.76 2.85
C GLY A 130 6.58 -1.26 2.51
N VAL A 131 6.26 -0.91 1.26
CA VAL A 131 6.08 0.49 0.86
C VAL A 131 4.80 1.05 1.46
N GLU A 132 4.95 2.11 2.25
CA GLU A 132 3.85 2.89 2.80
C GLU A 132 3.48 4.02 1.84
N PHE A 133 2.18 4.25 1.63
CA PHE A 133 1.66 5.30 0.75
C PHE A 133 0.32 5.84 1.23
N ASN A 134 0.01 7.09 0.86
CA ASN A 134 -1.25 7.73 1.23
C ASN A 134 -2.27 7.63 0.09
N VAL A 135 -3.50 7.27 0.44
CA VAL A 135 -4.66 7.27 -0.47
C VAL A 135 -5.64 8.32 0.00
N TYR A 136 -6.11 9.16 -0.92
CA TYR A 136 -7.10 10.19 -0.62
C TYR A 136 -8.35 9.96 -1.45
N GLY A 137 -9.49 9.83 -0.79
CA GLY A 137 -10.80 9.74 -1.44
C GLY A 137 -11.46 11.12 -1.55
N VAL A 138 -11.83 11.48 -2.77
CA VAL A 138 -12.39 12.80 -3.11
C VAL A 138 -13.76 12.68 -3.73
N HIS A 139 -14.69 13.57 -3.35
CA HIS A 139 -15.91 13.85 -4.08
C HIS A 139 -16.23 15.34 -3.94
N LEU A 140 -15.72 16.16 -4.86
CA LEU A 140 -15.81 17.61 -4.79
C LEU A 140 -17.23 18.11 -5.13
N LYS A 141 -17.43 19.41 -4.93
CA LYS A 141 -18.70 20.10 -5.20
C LYS A 141 -19.18 19.88 -6.63
N ALA A 142 -20.32 19.22 -6.77
CA ALA A 142 -20.97 18.98 -8.05
C ALA A 142 -21.54 20.25 -8.69
N SER A 143 -21.89 20.15 -9.95
CA SER A 143 -22.56 21.13 -10.79
C SER A 143 -21.67 22.25 -11.32
N SER A 144 -22.00 22.73 -12.51
CA SER A 144 -21.31 23.84 -13.18
C SER A 144 -21.61 25.21 -12.55
N GLY A 145 -20.93 26.24 -13.03
CA GLY A 145 -21.10 27.63 -12.64
C GLY A 145 -20.09 28.14 -11.62
N SER A 146 -19.82 29.45 -11.66
CA SER A 146 -18.73 30.09 -10.91
C SER A 146 -18.83 29.92 -9.39
N SER A 147 -20.01 29.83 -8.82
CA SER A 147 -20.18 29.60 -7.38
C SER A 147 -19.68 28.21 -6.99
N ASN A 148 -20.01 27.18 -7.78
CA ASN A 148 -19.58 25.81 -7.53
C ASN A 148 -18.08 25.63 -7.83
N ALA A 149 -17.57 26.25 -8.90
CA ALA A 149 -16.15 26.26 -9.21
C ALA A 149 -15.31 26.93 -8.10
N ASN A 150 -15.81 27.99 -7.46
CA ASN A 150 -15.17 28.60 -6.31
C ASN A 150 -15.21 27.72 -5.06
N GLN A 151 -16.25 26.90 -4.87
CA GLN A 151 -16.26 25.93 -3.78
C GLN A 151 -15.23 24.83 -4.02
N ARG A 152 -15.15 24.28 -5.24
CA ARG A 152 -14.08 23.33 -5.62
C ARG A 152 -12.69 23.89 -5.39
N LEU A 153 -12.47 25.17 -5.73
CA LEU A 153 -11.19 25.83 -5.44
C LEU A 153 -10.86 25.86 -3.94
N GLN A 154 -11.86 26.11 -3.08
CA GLN A 154 -11.64 26.11 -1.63
C GLN A 154 -11.30 24.70 -1.12
N GLU A 155 -12.06 23.70 -1.56
CA GLU A 155 -11.83 22.29 -1.23
C GLU A 155 -10.43 21.85 -1.67
N THR A 156 -10.03 22.13 -2.90
CA THR A 156 -8.73 21.76 -3.46
C THR A 156 -7.57 22.56 -2.85
N THR A 157 -7.79 23.82 -2.43
CA THR A 157 -6.78 24.61 -1.73
C THR A 157 -6.45 23.98 -0.37
N ILE A 158 -7.46 23.52 0.37
CA ILE A 158 -7.26 22.85 1.66
C ILE A 158 -6.51 21.54 1.45
N LEU A 159 -6.93 20.73 0.49
CA LEU A 159 -6.28 19.46 0.17
C LEU A 159 -4.81 19.66 -0.26
N ARG A 160 -4.53 20.60 -1.17
CA ARG A 160 -3.18 20.89 -1.61
C ARG A 160 -2.28 21.37 -0.45
N ASN A 161 -2.79 22.24 0.43
CA ASN A 161 -2.06 22.69 1.60
C ASN A 161 -1.82 21.56 2.60
N HIS A 162 -2.76 20.64 2.76
CA HIS A 162 -2.58 19.45 3.60
C HIS A 162 -1.44 18.58 3.07
N LEU A 163 -1.45 18.27 1.78
CA LEU A 163 -0.40 17.48 1.13
C LEU A 163 0.97 18.17 1.20
N ASN A 164 1.05 19.48 0.95
CA ASN A 164 2.29 20.24 1.08
C ASN A 164 2.84 20.22 2.52
N ASN A 165 1.97 20.29 3.54
CA ASN A 165 2.39 20.26 4.94
C ASN A 165 2.81 18.87 5.42
N LEU A 166 2.16 17.81 4.93
CA LEU A 166 2.47 16.42 5.26
C LEU A 166 3.66 15.90 4.46
N ALA A 167 3.82 16.41 3.23
CA ALA A 167 4.86 16.03 2.28
C ALA A 167 4.99 14.51 2.08
N PRO A 168 3.88 13.74 1.87
CA PRO A 168 3.96 12.30 1.69
C PRO A 168 4.71 12.00 0.38
N ASN A 169 5.69 11.10 0.44
CA ASN A 169 6.48 10.75 -0.73
C ASN A 169 5.60 10.09 -1.81
N PHE A 170 4.78 9.11 -1.40
CA PHE A 170 3.86 8.40 -2.29
C PHE A 170 2.42 8.72 -1.92
N PHE A 171 1.67 9.28 -2.87
CA PHE A 171 0.24 9.45 -2.68
C PHE A 171 -0.56 9.27 -3.96
N ILE A 172 -1.77 8.76 -3.80
CA ILE A 172 -2.81 8.64 -4.82
C ILE A 172 -4.03 9.40 -4.36
N VAL A 173 -4.57 10.27 -5.22
CA VAL A 173 -5.82 10.98 -4.97
C VAL A 173 -6.85 10.52 -5.99
N GLY A 174 -7.86 9.77 -5.54
CA GLY A 174 -8.88 9.19 -6.40
C GLY A 174 -10.29 9.69 -6.08
N GLY A 175 -11.12 9.85 -7.10
CA GLY A 175 -12.52 10.18 -6.90
C GLY A 175 -13.16 10.99 -8.02
N ASP A 176 -14.37 11.48 -7.71
CA ASP A 176 -15.13 12.38 -8.53
C ASP A 176 -14.78 13.83 -8.18
N PHE A 177 -14.00 14.46 -9.05
CA PHE A 177 -13.55 15.84 -8.86
C PHE A 177 -14.57 16.88 -9.36
N ASN A 178 -15.56 16.49 -10.18
CA ASN A 178 -16.55 17.40 -10.74
C ASN A 178 -15.97 18.66 -11.43
N ILE A 179 -14.73 18.58 -11.93
CA ILE A 179 -14.02 19.69 -12.60
C ILE A 179 -14.24 19.58 -14.10
N TYR A 180 -14.75 20.64 -14.71
CA TYR A 180 -15.18 20.66 -16.12
C TYR A 180 -14.06 20.90 -17.12
N SER A 181 -12.94 21.48 -16.71
CA SER A 181 -11.80 21.76 -17.60
C SER A 181 -10.58 22.22 -16.82
N ASN A 182 -9.43 22.31 -17.52
CA ASN A 182 -8.23 22.95 -17.00
C ASN A 182 -8.17 24.47 -17.18
N ASN A 183 -9.31 25.14 -17.46
CA ASN A 183 -9.32 26.57 -17.64
C ASN A 183 -9.30 27.30 -16.29
N SER A 184 -8.18 27.87 -15.90
CA SER A 184 -7.97 28.57 -14.63
C SER A 184 -8.95 29.72 -14.36
N SER A 185 -9.57 30.30 -15.41
CA SER A 185 -10.56 31.37 -15.24
C SER A 185 -11.96 30.86 -14.91
N SER A 186 -12.32 29.65 -15.32
CA SER A 186 -13.62 29.04 -15.08
C SER A 186 -13.59 27.88 -14.08
N GLU A 187 -12.50 27.14 -14.02
CA GLU A 187 -12.25 26.00 -13.15
C GLU A 187 -10.87 26.08 -12.48
N PRO A 188 -10.65 27.04 -11.58
CA PRO A 188 -9.34 27.27 -10.97
C PRO A 188 -8.88 26.13 -10.04
N ALA A 189 -9.79 25.22 -9.66
CA ALA A 189 -9.50 24.06 -8.84
C ALA A 189 -8.49 23.11 -9.49
N PHE A 190 -8.54 22.94 -10.82
CA PHE A 190 -7.60 22.08 -11.54
C PHE A 190 -6.16 22.60 -11.44
N ASP A 191 -5.97 23.90 -11.67
CA ASP A 191 -4.66 24.54 -11.52
C ASP A 191 -4.15 24.46 -10.08
N MET A 192 -5.04 24.58 -9.08
CA MET A 192 -4.67 24.46 -7.66
C MET A 192 -4.09 23.08 -7.35
N LEU A 193 -4.60 22.03 -7.95
CA LEU A 193 -4.10 20.66 -7.74
C LEU A 193 -2.80 20.38 -8.49
N THR A 194 -2.69 20.85 -9.74
CA THR A 194 -1.69 20.36 -10.70
C THR A 194 -0.57 21.33 -11.03
N SER A 195 -0.76 22.64 -10.81
CA SER A 195 0.26 23.62 -11.13
C SER A 195 1.39 23.66 -10.10
N SER A 196 2.60 23.96 -10.59
CA SER A 196 3.75 24.21 -9.70
C SER A 196 3.60 25.52 -8.93
N SER A 197 4.09 25.55 -7.70
CA SER A 197 4.12 26.69 -6.80
C SER A 197 5.47 26.76 -6.08
N ASP A 198 5.59 27.60 -5.04
CA ASP A 198 6.81 27.66 -4.22
C ASP A 198 7.02 26.36 -3.41
N ASP A 199 5.92 25.68 -3.08
CA ASP A 199 5.88 24.37 -2.41
C ASP A 199 5.11 23.39 -3.30
N ASN A 200 5.79 22.33 -3.72
CA ASN A 200 5.27 21.32 -4.67
C ASN A 200 5.13 19.93 -4.08
N ASP A 201 5.33 19.72 -2.79
CA ASP A 201 5.24 18.41 -2.16
C ASP A 201 3.86 17.77 -2.35
N GLY A 202 2.79 18.57 -2.38
CA GLY A 202 1.44 18.12 -2.68
C GLY A 202 1.00 18.31 -4.15
N GLN A 203 1.90 18.56 -5.10
CA GLN A 203 1.53 18.69 -6.51
C GLN A 203 1.05 17.34 -7.07
N MET A 204 -0.10 17.38 -7.75
CA MET A 204 -0.73 16.21 -8.36
C MET A 204 -0.45 16.11 -9.85
N PHE A 205 -0.29 14.89 -10.34
CA PHE A 205 -0.03 14.60 -11.74
C PHE A 205 -1.08 13.66 -12.31
N ASP A 206 -1.58 13.95 -13.52
CA ASP A 206 -2.36 13.01 -14.32
C ASP A 206 -1.40 12.00 -14.97
N PRO A 207 -1.45 10.70 -14.64
CA PRO A 207 -0.48 9.72 -15.15
C PRO A 207 -0.43 9.62 -16.67
N ILE A 208 -1.53 9.93 -17.34
CA ILE A 208 -1.63 9.88 -18.81
C ILE A 208 -1.45 11.25 -19.47
N ASN A 209 -1.29 12.31 -18.67
CA ASN A 209 -1.13 13.71 -19.14
C ASN A 209 -2.17 14.11 -20.21
N ARG A 210 -3.43 13.66 -20.04
CA ARG A 210 -4.52 13.93 -20.97
C ARG A 210 -5.34 15.14 -20.52
N ILE A 211 -4.66 16.29 -20.41
CA ILE A 211 -5.18 17.54 -19.83
C ILE A 211 -5.69 18.48 -20.92
N GLY A 212 -6.81 19.18 -20.67
CA GLY A 212 -7.35 20.20 -21.55
C GLY A 212 -8.81 20.53 -21.27
N HIS A 213 -9.53 20.90 -22.30
CA HIS A 213 -10.97 21.17 -22.28
C HIS A 213 -11.73 19.89 -22.63
N TRP A 214 -12.04 19.07 -21.63
CA TRP A 214 -12.75 17.79 -21.82
C TRP A 214 -14.26 17.90 -21.85
N HIS A 215 -14.87 18.86 -21.13
CA HIS A 215 -16.31 19.03 -21.07
C HIS A 215 -16.92 19.24 -22.45
N ASN A 216 -17.87 18.39 -22.80
CA ASN A 216 -18.59 18.38 -24.07
C ASN A 216 -17.67 18.55 -25.30
N ASN A 217 -16.54 17.82 -25.30
CA ASN A 217 -15.54 17.93 -26.33
C ASN A 217 -15.12 16.53 -26.86
N SER A 218 -15.55 16.20 -28.06
CA SER A 218 -15.26 14.92 -28.70
C SER A 218 -13.77 14.63 -28.92
N SER A 219 -12.90 15.66 -28.85
CA SER A 219 -11.45 15.44 -28.88
C SER A 219 -10.90 14.79 -27.61
N TYR A 220 -11.69 14.69 -26.56
CA TYR A 220 -11.39 14.05 -25.28
C TYR A 220 -12.31 12.87 -24.98
N SER A 221 -13.07 12.39 -25.99
CA SER A 221 -13.99 11.26 -25.81
C SER A 221 -13.33 10.00 -25.28
N ASP A 222 -12.03 9.85 -25.52
CA ASP A 222 -11.19 8.75 -25.06
C ASP A 222 -10.95 8.70 -23.52
N VAL A 223 -11.28 9.77 -22.81
CA VAL A 223 -11.10 9.88 -21.35
C VAL A 223 -12.37 10.32 -20.59
N HIS A 224 -13.51 10.41 -21.25
CA HIS A 224 -14.75 10.71 -20.56
C HIS A 224 -15.17 9.59 -19.62
N THR A 225 -15.74 9.96 -18.47
CA THR A 225 -16.17 9.03 -17.41
C THR A 225 -17.63 9.19 -17.04
N GLN A 226 -18.28 10.31 -17.41
CA GLN A 226 -19.70 10.61 -17.15
C GLN A 226 -20.37 11.14 -18.43
N SER A 227 -21.61 10.81 -18.73
CA SER A 227 -22.45 9.77 -18.15
C SER A 227 -22.57 8.58 -19.12
N PRO A 228 -22.43 7.34 -18.66
CA PRO A 228 -22.62 6.16 -19.50
C PRO A 228 -24.05 5.99 -20.00
N ARG A 229 -24.97 6.90 -19.66
CA ARG A 229 -26.40 6.88 -20.04
C ARG A 229 -26.92 8.19 -20.54
N THR A 230 -27.92 8.13 -21.41
CA THR A 230 -28.66 9.31 -21.93
C THR A 230 -29.97 9.59 -21.22
N SER A 231 -30.38 8.71 -20.29
CA SER A 231 -31.63 8.84 -19.50
C SER A 231 -31.33 8.88 -18.00
N SER A 232 -32.13 9.62 -17.22
CA SER A 232 -31.94 9.71 -15.77
C SER A 232 -32.27 8.40 -15.08
N PHE A 233 -31.48 8.07 -14.07
CA PHE A 233 -31.64 6.93 -13.19
C PHE A 233 -31.07 7.26 -11.80
N GLY A 234 -31.73 6.84 -10.72
CA GLY A 234 -31.21 6.95 -9.34
C GLY A 234 -30.86 8.36 -8.87
N GLY A 235 -31.28 9.41 -9.58
CA GLY A 235 -30.91 10.80 -9.31
C GLY A 235 -29.59 11.24 -9.95
N GLY A 236 -28.95 10.36 -10.72
CA GLY A 236 -27.67 10.60 -11.38
C GLY A 236 -27.76 11.48 -12.63
N ALA A 237 -26.60 11.74 -13.21
CA ALA A 237 -26.46 12.49 -14.45
C ALA A 237 -27.01 11.73 -15.66
N ASN A 238 -27.27 12.46 -16.73
CA ASN A 238 -27.66 11.93 -18.02
C ASN A 238 -27.13 12.86 -19.12
N GLY A 239 -27.18 12.44 -20.36
CA GLY A 239 -26.74 13.26 -21.48
C GLY A 239 -25.72 12.57 -22.37
N GLY A 240 -25.23 11.43 -21.94
CA GLY A 240 -24.21 10.67 -22.64
C GLY A 240 -22.79 11.04 -22.17
N MET A 241 -21.81 10.35 -22.73
CA MET A 241 -20.39 10.47 -22.37
C MET A 241 -19.81 11.80 -22.86
N ASP A 242 -19.65 12.80 -21.97
CA ASP A 242 -19.13 14.11 -22.38
C ASP A 242 -18.25 14.82 -21.32
N ASP A 243 -18.04 14.20 -20.14
CA ASP A 243 -17.24 14.75 -19.07
C ASP A 243 -16.19 13.74 -18.53
N ARG A 244 -15.02 14.24 -18.12
CA ARG A 244 -14.00 13.50 -17.35
C ARG A 244 -14.01 14.02 -15.92
N PHE A 245 -14.78 13.40 -15.04
CA PHE A 245 -14.90 13.82 -13.64
C PHE A 245 -14.15 12.91 -12.68
N ASP A 246 -13.96 11.65 -13.06
CA ASP A 246 -13.30 10.64 -12.25
C ASP A 246 -11.81 10.56 -12.61
N TRP A 247 -10.96 10.71 -11.60
CA TRP A 247 -9.51 10.79 -11.76
C TRP A 247 -8.80 9.95 -10.71
N LEU A 248 -7.63 9.43 -11.10
CA LEU A 248 -6.58 8.98 -10.22
C LEU A 248 -5.35 9.86 -10.47
N PHE A 249 -5.11 10.81 -9.58
CA PHE A 249 -3.90 11.62 -9.58
C PHE A 249 -2.85 10.95 -8.70
N VAL A 250 -1.58 11.18 -9.01
CA VAL A 250 -0.44 10.62 -8.28
C VAL A 250 0.58 11.69 -7.90
N SER A 251 1.45 11.40 -6.92
CA SER A 251 2.66 12.17 -6.64
C SER A 251 3.69 12.02 -7.77
N GLN A 252 4.64 12.96 -7.85
CA GLN A 252 5.74 12.86 -8.81
C GLN A 252 6.55 11.58 -8.62
N SER A 253 6.79 11.18 -7.37
CA SER A 253 7.57 9.98 -7.03
C SER A 253 6.98 8.69 -7.62
N ILE A 254 5.65 8.61 -7.81
CA ILE A 254 5.00 7.45 -8.47
C ILE A 254 5.22 7.44 -9.99
N LEU A 255 5.58 8.57 -10.59
CA LEU A 255 5.94 8.68 -12.01
C LEU A 255 7.43 8.49 -12.28
N ASP A 256 8.27 8.51 -11.25
CA ASP A 256 9.71 8.35 -11.37
C ASP A 256 10.06 6.86 -11.53
N GLN A 257 10.89 6.55 -12.55
CA GLN A 257 11.18 5.16 -12.95
C GLN A 257 12.08 4.38 -11.98
N ASP A 258 12.79 5.07 -11.09
CA ASP A 258 13.67 4.44 -10.09
C ASP A 258 13.03 4.41 -8.69
N SER A 259 11.72 4.63 -8.63
CA SER A 259 10.96 4.68 -7.38
C SER A 259 10.48 3.27 -6.97
N PRO A 260 10.41 2.94 -5.67
CA PRO A 260 9.88 1.66 -5.21
C PRO A 260 8.36 1.51 -5.39
N MET A 261 7.65 2.58 -5.74
CA MET A 261 6.25 2.57 -6.12
C MET A 261 6.07 3.34 -7.43
N GLN A 262 5.64 2.67 -8.50
CA GLN A 262 5.60 3.26 -9.84
C GLN A 262 4.26 3.04 -10.55
N TYR A 263 3.77 4.06 -11.25
CA TYR A 263 2.68 3.89 -12.20
C TYR A 263 3.11 2.99 -13.36
N VAL A 264 2.31 1.99 -13.69
CA VAL A 264 2.55 1.13 -14.85
C VAL A 264 2.01 1.80 -16.11
N GLU A 265 2.91 2.28 -16.96
CA GLU A 265 2.54 3.04 -18.17
C GLU A 265 1.57 2.26 -19.07
N GLY A 266 0.50 2.93 -19.50
CA GLY A 266 -0.49 2.38 -20.42
C GLY A 266 -1.62 1.58 -19.75
N THR A 267 -1.67 1.50 -18.42
CA THR A 267 -2.72 0.79 -17.68
C THR A 267 -3.90 1.67 -17.26
N TYR A 268 -3.77 2.99 -17.31
CA TYR A 268 -4.85 3.91 -16.93
C TYR A 268 -6.03 3.80 -17.89
N TRP A 269 -7.20 3.44 -17.38
CA TRP A 269 -8.38 3.23 -18.22
C TRP A 269 -9.68 3.62 -17.53
N ALA A 270 -10.53 4.37 -18.25
CA ALA A 270 -11.96 4.53 -17.95
C ALA A 270 -12.69 3.31 -18.55
N VAL A 271 -13.13 2.40 -17.69
CA VAL A 271 -13.62 1.07 -18.08
C VAL A 271 -14.83 1.17 -19.03
N GLY A 272 -14.75 0.50 -20.14
CA GLY A 272 -15.78 0.53 -21.18
C GLY A 272 -15.72 1.73 -22.12
N ASN A 273 -14.95 2.77 -21.83
CA ASN A 273 -14.80 3.89 -22.75
C ASN A 273 -13.93 3.47 -23.96
N ASP A 274 -14.53 3.43 -25.15
CA ASP A 274 -13.89 3.16 -26.43
C ASP A 274 -13.68 4.42 -27.29
N GLY A 275 -14.02 5.61 -26.78
CA GLY A 275 -13.92 6.89 -27.46
C GLY A 275 -15.02 7.17 -28.49
N ASN A 276 -15.96 6.25 -28.71
CA ASN A 276 -16.97 6.36 -29.77
C ASN A 276 -18.36 6.79 -29.30
N HIS A 277 -18.60 6.83 -27.98
CA HIS A 277 -19.91 7.12 -27.39
C HIS A 277 -20.03 8.58 -26.92
N PHE A 278 -19.44 9.52 -27.64
CA PHE A 278 -19.52 10.94 -27.29
C PHE A 278 -20.96 11.45 -27.37
N ASN A 279 -21.50 11.95 -26.24
CA ASN A 279 -22.91 12.34 -26.06
C ASN A 279 -23.93 11.19 -26.27
N ASP A 280 -23.47 9.95 -26.21
CA ASP A 280 -24.29 8.75 -26.33
C ASP A 280 -24.17 7.86 -25.09
N ALA A 281 -25.06 6.88 -24.94
CA ALA A 281 -24.93 5.87 -23.90
C ALA A 281 -23.81 4.89 -24.24
N ILE A 282 -23.14 4.36 -23.22
CA ILE A 282 -21.99 3.46 -23.36
C ILE A 282 -22.35 2.15 -24.08
N ASN A 283 -23.62 1.75 -24.05
CA ASN A 283 -24.18 0.58 -24.69
C ASN A 283 -24.99 0.88 -25.97
N ASP A 284 -24.96 2.13 -26.49
CA ASP A 284 -25.65 2.47 -27.75
C ASP A 284 -24.82 2.01 -28.96
N GLY A 285 -25.29 0.97 -29.60
CA GLY A 285 -24.59 0.33 -30.72
C GLY A 285 -23.51 -0.65 -30.26
N ASN A 286 -22.37 -0.67 -30.94
CA ASN A 286 -21.30 -1.60 -30.64
C ASN A 286 -20.19 -0.91 -29.83
N ASN A 287 -19.94 -1.38 -28.63
CA ASN A 287 -18.79 -0.99 -27.85
C ASN A 287 -17.56 -1.83 -28.27
N ASN A 288 -16.41 -1.20 -28.56
CA ASN A 288 -15.22 -1.87 -29.05
C ASN A 288 -14.22 -2.25 -27.94
N SER A 289 -14.43 -1.78 -26.70
CA SER A 289 -13.52 -2.00 -25.57
C SER A 289 -13.99 -3.10 -24.62
N VAL A 290 -15.31 -3.33 -24.54
CA VAL A 290 -15.93 -4.34 -23.68
C VAL A 290 -17.03 -5.09 -24.41
N SER A 291 -17.50 -6.23 -23.86
CA SER A 291 -18.64 -6.98 -24.37
C SER A 291 -19.96 -6.18 -24.20
N GLU A 292 -21.01 -6.55 -24.95
CA GLU A 292 -22.34 -5.98 -24.80
C GLU A 292 -22.86 -6.12 -23.37
N GLU A 293 -22.65 -7.26 -22.73
CA GLU A 293 -23.06 -7.52 -21.34
C GLU A 293 -22.39 -6.57 -20.34
N ILE A 294 -21.09 -6.31 -20.52
CA ILE A 294 -20.35 -5.35 -19.67
C ILE A 294 -20.79 -3.92 -19.96
N ALA A 295 -21.03 -3.56 -21.21
CA ALA A 295 -21.53 -2.22 -21.56
C ALA A 295 -22.92 -1.96 -20.96
N ASP A 296 -23.80 -2.97 -20.93
CA ASP A 296 -25.11 -2.91 -20.26
C ASP A 296 -24.94 -2.80 -18.74
N ALA A 297 -24.05 -3.58 -18.13
CA ALA A 297 -23.76 -3.47 -16.70
C ALA A 297 -23.23 -2.07 -16.33
N LEU A 298 -22.28 -1.51 -17.07
CA LEU A 298 -21.77 -0.15 -16.87
C LEU A 298 -22.88 0.92 -17.01
N HIS A 299 -23.80 0.73 -17.97
CA HIS A 299 -24.97 1.61 -18.15
C HIS A 299 -25.93 1.51 -16.97
N ASP A 300 -26.17 0.31 -16.41
CA ASP A 300 -27.19 0.08 -15.39
C ASP A 300 -26.68 0.28 -13.96
N ALA A 301 -25.37 0.08 -13.71
CA ALA A 301 -24.78 0.23 -12.39
C ALA A 301 -24.68 1.67 -11.88
N SER A 302 -24.13 2.59 -12.68
CA SER A 302 -23.86 3.96 -12.25
C SER A 302 -24.04 4.97 -13.37
N ASP A 303 -24.03 6.25 -13.07
CA ASP A 303 -23.89 7.36 -14.01
C ASP A 303 -22.44 7.81 -14.22
N HIS A 304 -21.48 7.06 -13.65
CA HIS A 304 -20.04 7.19 -13.86
C HIS A 304 -19.45 5.87 -14.34
N LEU A 305 -18.35 5.94 -15.08
CA LEU A 305 -17.49 4.80 -15.36
C LEU A 305 -16.42 4.67 -14.27
N PRO A 306 -16.08 3.43 -13.85
CA PRO A 306 -14.92 3.21 -13.00
C PRO A 306 -13.62 3.53 -13.75
N VAL A 307 -12.65 4.10 -13.02
CA VAL A 307 -11.31 4.42 -13.55
C VAL A 307 -10.28 3.68 -12.75
N TYR A 308 -9.37 2.98 -13.41
CA TYR A 308 -8.27 2.30 -12.74
C TYR A 308 -6.92 2.61 -13.37
N MET A 309 -5.89 2.34 -12.61
CA MET A 309 -4.50 2.25 -13.04
C MET A 309 -3.82 1.12 -12.28
N ASP A 310 -2.78 0.54 -12.86
CA ASP A 310 -1.91 -0.40 -12.18
C ASP A 310 -0.69 0.36 -11.61
N VAL A 311 -0.31 -0.04 -10.40
CA VAL A 311 0.88 0.46 -9.70
C VAL A 311 1.79 -0.72 -9.43
N TRP A 312 3.02 -0.63 -9.87
CA TRP A 312 4.05 -1.58 -9.58
C TRP A 312 4.74 -1.19 -8.27
N PHE A 313 4.98 -2.18 -7.43
CA PHE A 313 5.76 -2.06 -6.22
C PHE A 313 7.05 -2.85 -6.39
N ASP A 314 8.17 -2.24 -6.05
CA ASP A 314 9.45 -2.91 -6.05
C ASP A 314 9.41 -4.05 -5.04
N ASP A 315 9.96 -5.18 -5.42
CA ASP A 315 10.12 -6.26 -4.47
C ASP A 315 10.98 -5.78 -3.29
N ILE A 316 10.72 -6.37 -2.13
CA ILE A 316 11.61 -6.20 -0.99
C ILE A 316 13.04 -6.33 -1.51
N THR A 317 13.80 -5.24 -1.43
CA THR A 317 15.22 -5.29 -1.75
C THR A 317 15.85 -6.22 -0.71
N TYR A 318 16.23 -7.41 -1.15
CA TYR A 318 17.08 -8.26 -0.30
C TYR A 318 18.35 -7.49 -0.02
N SER A 319 18.68 -7.32 1.25
CA SER A 319 19.97 -6.78 1.63
C SER A 319 21.07 -7.67 1.05
N ASP A 320 22.20 -7.09 0.68
CA ASP A 320 23.38 -7.91 0.38
C ASP A 320 23.67 -8.81 1.60
N GLN A 321 24.04 -10.07 1.35
CA GLN A 321 24.43 -10.97 2.43
C GLN A 321 25.49 -10.31 3.34
N GLY A 322 25.20 -10.27 4.64
CA GLY A 322 26.03 -9.56 5.61
C GLY A 322 25.68 -9.91 7.05
N ILE A 323 26.01 -9.00 7.96
CA ILE A 323 25.48 -9.02 9.33
C ILE A 323 24.26 -8.14 9.36
N VAL A 324 23.13 -8.67 9.83
CA VAL A 324 21.82 -8.02 9.83
C VAL A 324 21.26 -7.96 11.24
N ILE A 325 20.68 -6.85 11.66
CA ILE A 325 19.97 -6.71 12.92
C ILE A 325 18.62 -7.42 12.78
N SER A 326 18.41 -8.48 13.57
CA SER A 326 17.29 -9.42 13.42
C SER A 326 16.20 -9.29 14.47
N GLU A 327 16.51 -8.82 15.69
CA GLU A 327 15.54 -8.66 16.76
C GLU A 327 15.96 -7.53 17.70
N ILE A 328 14.98 -6.77 18.24
CA ILE A 328 15.21 -5.67 19.19
C ILE A 328 14.22 -5.74 20.34
N MET A 329 14.73 -5.87 21.59
CA MET A 329 14.01 -5.75 22.85
C MET A 329 14.35 -4.42 23.49
N ALA A 330 13.70 -3.35 23.11
CA ALA A 330 13.91 -2.01 23.68
C ALA A 330 13.23 -1.83 25.03
N ASN A 331 12.10 -2.49 25.30
CA ASN A 331 11.26 -2.29 26.46
C ASN A 331 10.93 -3.61 27.19
N PRO A 332 11.88 -4.22 27.91
CA PRO A 332 11.65 -5.46 28.65
C PRO A 332 10.58 -5.27 29.73
N GLY A 333 9.66 -6.23 29.87
CA GLY A 333 8.56 -6.17 30.83
C GLY A 333 8.83 -6.88 32.14
N SER A 334 9.67 -7.91 32.12
CA SER A 334 9.98 -8.75 33.29
C SER A 334 11.07 -8.18 34.19
N VAL A 335 11.93 -7.31 33.66
CA VAL A 335 13.05 -6.66 34.35
C VAL A 335 13.16 -5.19 33.91
N SER A 336 14.00 -4.39 34.57
CA SER A 336 14.21 -3.00 34.14
C SER A 336 15.09 -2.91 32.90
N ASP A 337 14.92 -1.85 32.11
CA ASP A 337 15.68 -1.56 30.88
C ASP A 337 17.21 -1.62 31.11
N SER A 338 17.68 -1.13 32.26
CA SER A 338 19.11 -1.16 32.62
C SER A 338 19.71 -2.55 32.74
N TYR A 339 18.90 -3.61 32.77
CA TYR A 339 19.35 -4.99 32.83
C TYR A 339 18.84 -5.83 31.67
N GLY A 340 17.69 -5.50 31.07
CA GLY A 340 16.96 -6.38 30.16
C GLY A 340 16.92 -5.93 28.71
N GLU A 341 17.44 -4.75 28.35
CA GLU A 341 17.55 -4.35 26.94
C GLU A 341 18.58 -5.20 26.22
N TRP A 342 18.23 -5.62 25.03
CA TRP A 342 19.10 -6.36 24.10
C TRP A 342 18.65 -6.19 22.66
N PHE A 343 19.55 -6.46 21.73
CA PHE A 343 19.23 -6.68 20.35
C PHE A 343 20.06 -7.84 19.81
N GLU A 344 19.67 -8.35 18.67
CA GLU A 344 20.29 -9.51 18.05
C GLU A 344 20.72 -9.18 16.62
N ILE A 345 21.81 -9.78 16.21
CA ILE A 345 22.31 -9.76 14.83
C ILE A 345 22.46 -11.18 14.32
N VAL A 346 22.28 -11.36 13.01
CA VAL A 346 22.48 -12.64 12.33
C VAL A 346 23.51 -12.52 11.20
N ASN A 347 24.34 -13.53 11.04
CA ASN A 347 25.28 -13.63 9.92
C ASN A 347 24.62 -14.36 8.74
N THR A 348 24.19 -13.63 7.73
CA THR A 348 23.55 -14.18 6.53
C THR A 348 24.55 -14.62 5.46
N THR A 349 25.86 -14.51 5.71
CA THR A 349 26.90 -14.92 4.76
C THR A 349 27.29 -16.42 4.96
N ASP A 350 27.97 -16.97 4.00
CA ASP A 350 28.53 -18.34 4.08
C ASP A 350 29.89 -18.42 4.78
N SER A 351 30.33 -17.32 5.41
CA SER A 351 31.67 -17.20 6.04
C SER A 351 31.57 -16.70 7.47
N THR A 352 32.45 -17.18 8.36
CA THR A 352 32.58 -16.65 9.72
C THR A 352 33.15 -15.23 9.68
N ILE A 353 32.48 -14.30 10.38
CA ILE A 353 32.87 -12.90 10.49
C ILE A 353 33.44 -12.61 11.88
N ASP A 354 34.47 -11.77 11.96
CA ASP A 354 35.07 -11.31 13.21
C ASP A 354 34.53 -9.87 13.49
N LEU A 355 33.76 -9.74 14.56
CA LEU A 355 33.18 -8.47 15.02
C LEU A 355 34.16 -7.66 15.89
N GLN A 356 35.40 -8.09 16.09
CA GLN A 356 36.40 -7.36 16.88
C GLN A 356 36.68 -5.98 16.28
N GLY A 357 36.49 -4.91 17.07
CA GLY A 357 36.66 -3.53 16.65
C GLY A 357 35.48 -2.96 15.84
N TRP A 358 34.37 -3.68 15.74
CA TRP A 358 33.11 -3.13 15.25
C TRP A 358 32.52 -2.20 16.30
N SER A 359 31.56 -1.35 15.92
CA SER A 359 30.88 -0.46 16.86
C SER A 359 29.37 -0.52 16.68
N ILE A 360 28.65 -0.35 17.78
CA ILE A 360 27.23 -0.02 17.81
C ILE A 360 27.05 1.41 18.27
N LYS A 361 26.14 2.15 17.67
CA LYS A 361 25.84 3.55 18.05
C LYS A 361 24.41 3.93 17.74
N ASP A 362 23.98 5.07 18.27
CA ASP A 362 22.78 5.81 17.89
C ASP A 362 23.14 7.16 17.23
N LEU A 363 22.13 7.99 16.94
CA LEU A 363 22.32 9.35 16.46
C LEU A 363 22.40 10.37 17.62
N ASP A 364 22.02 9.99 18.84
CA ASP A 364 22.02 10.85 20.02
C ASP A 364 23.37 10.89 20.74
N GLY A 365 24.29 9.98 20.38
CA GLY A 365 25.68 10.02 20.79
C GLY A 365 26.12 8.89 21.73
N ASP A 366 25.28 7.89 21.94
CA ASP A 366 25.66 6.63 22.56
C ASP A 366 26.49 5.80 21.56
N GLU A 367 27.62 5.23 22.02
CA GLU A 367 28.50 4.42 21.18
C GLU A 367 29.25 3.38 22.04
N HIS A 368 29.39 2.18 21.50
CA HIS A 368 30.18 1.10 22.11
C HIS A 368 30.96 0.35 21.05
N GLU A 369 32.30 0.27 21.22
CA GLU A 369 33.18 -0.55 20.39
C GLU A 369 33.22 -1.98 20.92
N LEU A 370 32.96 -2.96 20.08
CA LEU A 370 33.01 -4.39 20.40
C LEU A 370 34.47 -4.81 20.58
N HIS A 371 34.84 -5.18 21.78
CA HIS A 371 36.20 -5.58 22.12
C HIS A 371 36.25 -6.83 23.01
N SER A 372 37.15 -7.75 22.68
CA SER A 372 37.43 -8.94 23.48
C SER A 372 38.93 -9.07 23.73
N ASP A 373 39.30 -9.35 24.99
CA ASP A 373 40.65 -9.70 25.36
C ASP A 373 41.13 -11.03 24.70
N GLN A 374 40.23 -11.78 24.08
CA GLN A 374 40.46 -13.05 23.41
C GLN A 374 40.86 -12.90 21.92
N ALA A 375 41.14 -11.73 21.45
CA ALA A 375 41.63 -11.40 20.11
C ALA A 375 40.59 -11.52 18.96
N SER A 376 39.41 -12.09 19.16
CA SER A 376 38.32 -12.15 18.16
C SER A 376 36.96 -12.33 18.81
N ILE A 377 35.94 -11.82 18.13
CA ILE A 377 34.51 -12.01 18.44
C ILE A 377 33.90 -12.59 17.17
N LEU A 378 33.73 -13.91 17.12
CA LEU A 378 33.33 -14.61 15.90
C LEU A 378 31.86 -14.89 15.87
N ILE A 379 31.24 -14.64 14.71
CA ILE A 379 29.88 -15.06 14.38
C ILE A 379 29.91 -15.96 13.14
N SER A 380 29.42 -17.19 13.29
CA SER A 380 29.45 -18.21 12.22
C SER A 380 28.33 -17.97 11.21
N PRO A 381 28.36 -18.58 10.01
CA PRO A 381 27.22 -18.57 9.10
C PRO A 381 25.92 -19.04 9.79
N ASP A 382 24.83 -18.35 9.52
CA ASP A 382 23.47 -18.58 10.07
C ASP A 382 23.41 -18.52 11.62
N GLU A 383 24.43 -18.00 12.29
CA GLU A 383 24.43 -17.80 13.74
C GLU A 383 23.67 -16.50 14.10
N TYR A 384 22.79 -16.59 15.09
CA TYR A 384 22.14 -15.48 15.78
C TYR A 384 22.96 -15.12 17.00
N PHE A 385 23.29 -13.84 17.17
CA PHE A 385 24.25 -13.35 18.16
C PHE A 385 23.62 -12.21 18.97
N VAL A 386 23.43 -12.45 20.27
CA VAL A 386 22.73 -11.53 21.18
C VAL A 386 23.68 -10.57 21.86
N LEU A 387 23.46 -9.27 21.67
CA LEU A 387 24.13 -8.18 22.36
C LEU A 387 23.19 -7.58 23.41
N ALA A 388 23.63 -7.49 24.67
CA ALA A 388 22.80 -7.05 25.77
C ALA A 388 23.55 -6.21 26.81
N LYS A 389 22.80 -5.51 27.68
CA LYS A 389 23.37 -4.76 28.82
C LYS A 389 23.91 -5.63 29.93
N ASN A 390 23.45 -6.87 30.04
CA ASN A 390 23.79 -7.75 31.18
C ASN A 390 23.69 -9.22 30.80
N ASN A 391 24.69 -10.03 31.12
CA ASN A 391 24.71 -11.48 30.85
C ASN A 391 24.34 -12.35 32.07
N ASP A 392 23.96 -11.76 33.21
CA ASP A 392 23.44 -12.52 34.35
C ASP A 392 21.97 -12.87 34.13
N GLN A 393 21.68 -14.10 33.71
CA GLN A 393 20.34 -14.59 33.41
C GLN A 393 19.34 -14.44 34.58
N SER A 394 19.83 -14.34 35.81
CA SER A 394 18.96 -14.08 36.98
C SER A 394 18.51 -12.63 37.09
N LEU A 395 19.15 -11.70 36.37
CA LEU A 395 18.89 -10.28 36.37
C LEU A 395 18.38 -9.73 35.04
N ASN A 396 18.76 -10.37 33.92
CA ASN A 396 18.46 -9.87 32.56
C ASN A 396 17.17 -10.40 31.94
N GLY A 397 16.31 -11.03 32.72
CA GLY A 397 15.06 -11.62 32.20
C GLY A 397 15.20 -13.05 31.68
N GLY A 398 16.37 -13.66 31.80
CA GLY A 398 16.66 -15.05 31.39
C GLY A 398 17.19 -15.18 29.96
N VAL A 399 17.75 -14.12 29.41
CA VAL A 399 18.38 -14.09 28.07
C VAL A 399 19.77 -14.73 28.12
N GLU A 400 20.08 -15.60 27.17
CA GLU A 400 21.44 -16.03 26.90
C GLU A 400 22.14 -14.98 26.03
N VAL A 401 23.32 -14.49 26.46
CA VAL A 401 23.94 -13.29 25.91
C VAL A 401 25.36 -13.67 25.42
N ASP A 402 25.64 -13.34 24.17
CA ASP A 402 26.97 -13.58 23.55
C ASP A 402 27.93 -12.43 23.83
N TYR A 403 27.43 -11.19 23.88
CA TYR A 403 28.20 -9.99 24.11
C TYR A 403 27.51 -8.98 25.02
N VAL A 404 28.25 -8.40 25.98
CA VAL A 404 27.76 -7.34 26.86
C VAL A 404 28.31 -5.99 26.41
N TYR A 405 27.42 -5.05 26.11
CA TYR A 405 27.80 -3.68 25.79
C TYR A 405 27.61 -2.73 26.98
N GLU A 406 28.36 -1.63 26.98
CA GLU A 406 28.28 -0.55 27.97
C GLU A 406 28.16 0.80 27.28
N GLY A 407 27.50 1.76 27.91
CA GLY A 407 27.43 3.12 27.40
C GLY A 407 26.49 3.31 26.20
N TYR A 408 25.65 2.34 25.91
CA TYR A 408 24.61 2.36 24.89
C TYR A 408 23.28 1.94 25.51
N SER A 409 22.15 2.54 25.07
CA SER A 409 20.81 2.25 25.58
C SER A 409 19.79 2.33 24.45
N LEU A 410 18.71 1.55 24.57
CA LEU A 410 17.58 1.57 23.65
C LEU A 410 16.43 2.39 24.25
N SER A 411 15.85 3.33 23.48
CA SER A 411 14.66 4.08 23.89
C SER A 411 13.39 3.25 23.76
N ASN A 412 12.44 3.44 24.68
CA ASN A 412 11.15 2.75 24.68
C ASN A 412 10.15 3.34 23.68
N SER A 413 10.52 4.32 22.87
CA SER A 413 9.63 5.00 21.93
C SER A 413 10.19 5.12 20.51
N ASP A 414 11.39 5.68 20.38
CA ASP A 414 12.06 5.98 19.13
C ASP A 414 13.58 5.98 19.33
N ASP A 415 14.32 5.30 18.47
CA ASP A 415 15.79 5.17 18.55
C ASP A 415 16.37 4.57 17.26
N GLU A 416 17.70 4.50 17.22
CA GLU A 416 18.45 3.84 16.16
C GLU A 416 19.42 2.79 16.71
N VAL A 417 19.49 1.66 16.03
CA VAL A 417 20.56 0.68 16.19
C VAL A 417 21.39 0.73 14.92
N ILE A 418 22.60 1.29 15.00
CA ILE A 418 23.52 1.43 13.86
C ILE A 418 24.74 0.58 14.13
N LEU A 419 25.01 -0.41 13.26
CA LEU A 419 26.16 -1.31 13.31
C LEU A 419 27.23 -0.85 12.32
N LEU A 420 28.44 -0.65 12.80
CA LEU A 420 29.60 -0.22 12.01
C LEU A 420 30.68 -1.31 12.03
N ASP A 421 31.34 -1.52 10.89
CA ASP A 421 32.50 -2.35 10.83
C ASP A 421 33.75 -1.69 11.45
N ALA A 422 34.85 -2.43 11.57
CA ALA A 422 36.11 -1.91 12.13
C ALA A 422 36.75 -0.77 11.31
N SER A 423 36.26 -0.49 10.10
CA SER A 423 36.68 0.67 9.30
C SER A 423 35.78 1.92 9.56
N GLY A 424 34.69 1.76 10.31
CA GLY A 424 33.68 2.78 10.57
C GLY A 424 32.64 2.92 9.46
N SER A 425 32.55 1.93 8.56
CA SER A 425 31.47 1.89 7.54
C SER A 425 30.23 1.27 8.16
N VAL A 426 29.04 1.85 7.85
CA VAL A 426 27.76 1.27 8.26
C VAL A 426 27.60 -0.07 7.57
N VAL A 427 27.29 -1.09 8.35
CA VAL A 427 27.01 -2.45 7.90
C VAL A 427 25.51 -2.67 7.83
N ASP A 428 24.81 -2.23 8.88
CA ASP A 428 23.37 -2.31 8.99
C ASP A 428 22.83 -1.25 9.94
N GLU A 429 21.60 -0.76 9.73
CA GLU A 429 20.98 0.23 10.60
C GLU A 429 19.44 0.09 10.63
N VAL A 430 18.87 0.23 11.81
CA VAL A 430 17.42 0.19 12.04
C VAL A 430 17.01 1.41 12.83
N HIS A 431 16.09 2.22 12.27
CA HIS A 431 15.52 3.40 12.90
C HIS A 431 14.07 3.10 13.28
N TYR A 432 13.80 2.81 14.53
CA TYR A 432 12.45 2.47 14.98
C TYR A 432 11.77 3.65 15.71
N SER A 433 10.44 3.69 15.65
CA SER A 433 9.64 4.72 16.30
C SER A 433 8.30 4.19 16.81
N ASN A 434 7.50 5.06 17.45
CA ASN A 434 6.13 4.72 17.83
C ASN A 434 5.31 4.23 16.62
N GLY A 435 4.71 3.06 16.75
CA GLY A 435 3.96 2.39 15.67
C GLY A 435 4.67 1.16 15.12
N TRP A 436 5.97 0.99 15.42
CA TRP A 436 6.68 -0.26 15.14
C TRP A 436 6.16 -1.39 16.05
N PRO A 437 6.29 -2.67 15.64
CA PRO A 437 5.60 -3.79 16.27
C PRO A 437 6.25 -4.28 17.57
N PHE A 438 6.63 -3.37 18.48
CA PHE A 438 7.13 -3.68 19.81
C PHE A 438 6.25 -3.06 20.92
N SER A 439 6.33 -3.61 22.11
CA SER A 439 5.66 -3.08 23.30
C SER A 439 6.37 -3.55 24.58
N SER A 440 5.91 -3.10 25.75
CA SER A 440 6.51 -3.56 27.01
C SER A 440 6.45 -5.09 27.14
N GLY A 441 7.61 -5.73 27.23
CA GLY A 441 7.80 -7.18 27.31
C GLY A 441 7.61 -7.91 25.99
N VAL A 442 7.62 -7.21 24.86
CA VAL A 442 7.51 -7.80 23.53
C VAL A 442 8.55 -7.17 22.62
N SER A 443 9.50 -7.96 22.12
CA SER A 443 10.45 -7.55 21.10
C SER A 443 9.80 -7.42 19.74
N MET A 444 10.46 -6.74 18.82
CA MET A 444 10.20 -6.83 17.39
C MET A 444 11.29 -7.66 16.73
N GLU A 445 10.92 -8.50 15.79
CA GLU A 445 11.82 -9.43 15.08
C GLU A 445 11.46 -9.50 13.59
N ILE A 446 12.47 -9.74 12.74
CA ILE A 446 12.30 -9.96 11.31
C ILE A 446 12.07 -11.45 11.03
N HIS A 447 11.19 -11.78 10.08
CA HIS A 447 10.91 -13.17 9.72
C HIS A 447 11.89 -13.76 8.70
N ASP A 448 12.56 -12.92 7.93
CA ASP A 448 13.56 -13.29 6.95
C ASP A 448 14.71 -12.28 7.00
N PRO A 449 15.92 -12.69 7.44
CA PRO A 449 17.06 -11.78 7.57
C PRO A 449 17.65 -11.32 6.22
N LEU A 450 17.14 -11.78 5.09
CA LEU A 450 17.51 -11.27 3.77
C LEU A 450 16.63 -10.13 3.30
N ILE A 451 15.55 -9.82 4.03
CA ILE A 451 14.67 -8.69 3.75
C ILE A 451 15.29 -7.39 4.28
N ASP A 452 15.03 -6.27 3.63
CA ASP A 452 15.42 -4.94 4.09
C ASP A 452 14.77 -4.62 5.45
N ASN A 453 15.58 -4.63 6.50
CA ASN A 453 15.15 -4.38 7.88
C ASN A 453 15.05 -2.88 8.23
N ALA A 454 15.36 -1.97 7.30
CA ALA A 454 15.05 -0.55 7.45
C ALA A 454 13.55 -0.26 7.34
N LEU A 455 12.77 -1.20 6.80
CA LEU A 455 11.34 -1.07 6.56
C LEU A 455 10.51 -1.62 7.73
N ILE A 456 9.56 -0.84 8.26
CA ILE A 456 8.64 -1.27 9.33
C ILE A 456 7.88 -2.55 8.97
N GLY A 457 7.52 -2.75 7.69
CA GLY A 457 6.80 -3.93 7.20
C GLY A 457 7.60 -5.23 7.27
N SER A 458 8.92 -5.16 7.47
CA SER A 458 9.79 -6.33 7.66
C SER A 458 9.76 -6.86 9.09
N TRP A 459 9.18 -6.10 10.04
CA TRP A 459 9.20 -6.39 11.47
C TRP A 459 7.84 -6.88 11.97
N PHE A 460 7.87 -7.79 12.94
CA PHE A 460 6.71 -8.39 13.59
C PHE A 460 6.88 -8.37 15.11
N SER A 461 5.77 -8.25 15.84
CA SER A 461 5.80 -8.49 17.29
C SER A 461 6.11 -9.96 17.54
N SER A 462 7.09 -10.24 18.40
CA SER A 462 7.38 -11.61 18.80
C SER A 462 6.18 -12.28 19.51
N THR A 463 5.96 -13.54 19.22
CA THR A 463 4.90 -14.37 19.81
C THR A 463 5.42 -15.49 20.68
N SER A 464 6.73 -15.73 20.68
CA SER A 464 7.39 -16.77 21.48
C SER A 464 7.85 -16.21 22.83
N SER A 465 7.63 -16.95 23.90
CA SER A 465 8.01 -16.54 25.25
C SER A 465 9.38 -17.09 25.60
N TYR A 466 10.27 -16.23 26.14
CA TYR A 466 11.55 -16.64 26.68
C TYR A 466 11.68 -16.34 28.19
N GLY A 467 12.68 -16.92 28.83
CA GLY A 467 13.14 -16.61 30.17
C GLY A 467 12.03 -16.41 31.22
N ASN A 468 11.89 -15.17 31.71
CA ASN A 468 10.95 -14.80 32.77
C ASN A 468 9.56 -14.40 32.26
N GLY A 469 9.26 -14.61 30.96
CA GLY A 469 7.94 -14.47 30.37
C GLY A 469 7.76 -13.28 29.45
N ASP A 470 8.83 -12.57 29.07
CA ASP A 470 8.80 -11.65 27.95
C ASP A 470 8.72 -12.42 26.63
N MET A 471 8.29 -11.75 25.56
CA MET A 471 8.16 -12.32 24.21
C MET A 471 9.36 -11.94 23.38
N GLY A 472 10.00 -12.92 22.74
CA GLY A 472 11.19 -12.80 21.91
C GLY A 472 11.75 -14.18 21.55
N SER A 473 12.69 -14.23 20.61
CA SER A 473 13.41 -15.45 20.21
C SER A 473 14.92 -15.32 20.29
N PRO A 474 15.50 -14.73 21.38
CA PRO A 474 16.93 -14.41 21.46
C PRO A 474 17.81 -15.65 21.23
N GLY A 475 18.73 -15.57 20.28
CA GLY A 475 19.64 -16.65 19.86
C GLY A 475 19.05 -17.60 18.82
N ALA A 476 17.90 -17.26 18.22
CA ALA A 476 17.21 -18.12 17.25
C ALA A 476 16.43 -17.32 16.20
N ALA A 477 16.22 -17.93 15.04
CA ALA A 477 15.36 -17.38 14.01
C ALA A 477 13.91 -17.18 14.50
N PHE A 478 13.21 -16.24 13.88
CA PHE A 478 11.75 -16.06 14.05
C PHE A 478 11.02 -17.41 13.98
N ASP A 479 10.30 -17.76 15.04
CA ASP A 479 9.50 -18.97 15.12
C ASP A 479 7.99 -18.68 15.19
N GLY A 480 7.61 -17.40 15.05
CA GLY A 480 6.23 -16.95 14.97
C GLY A 480 5.55 -17.56 13.74
N ILE A 481 4.29 -17.94 13.92
CA ILE A 481 3.44 -18.27 12.78
C ILE A 481 3.12 -16.93 12.14
N LEU A 482 3.72 -16.63 10.99
CA LEU A 482 3.09 -15.69 10.09
C LEU A 482 1.67 -16.23 9.92
N GLU A 483 0.65 -15.52 10.45
CA GLU A 483 -0.73 -15.86 10.14
C GLU A 483 -0.98 -15.59 8.65
N ILE A 484 -0.30 -16.37 7.83
CA ILE A 484 -0.86 -16.72 6.55
C ILE A 484 -2.03 -17.59 6.95
N ASN A 485 -3.25 -17.11 6.75
CA ASN A 485 -4.43 -17.95 6.67
C ASN A 485 -4.25 -18.91 5.48
N GLN A 486 -3.26 -19.81 5.60
CA GLN A 486 -3.16 -21.00 4.76
C GLN A 486 -4.14 -22.05 5.25
N GLU A 487 -5.43 -21.75 5.21
CA GLU A 487 -6.42 -22.71 4.78
C GLU A 487 -6.64 -22.65 3.25
N THR A 488 -5.68 -22.30 2.48
CA THR A 488 -5.55 -22.76 1.10
C THR A 488 -4.79 -24.09 1.17
N LEU A 489 -5.56 -25.13 1.42
CA LEU A 489 -5.39 -26.48 0.99
C LEU A 489 -4.26 -26.62 -0.05
N ILE A 490 -3.04 -26.92 0.40
CA ILE A 490 -2.20 -27.78 -0.42
C ILE A 490 -3.04 -29.04 -0.56
N PRO A 491 -3.55 -29.39 -1.76
CA PRO A 491 -4.35 -30.60 -1.90
C PRO A 491 -3.50 -31.74 -1.39
N ALA A 492 -4.01 -32.50 -0.41
CA ALA A 492 -3.32 -33.68 0.13
C ALA A 492 -3.00 -34.70 -0.98
N SER A 493 -3.58 -34.50 -2.16
CA SER A 493 -3.24 -35.18 -3.42
C SER A 493 -3.73 -34.36 -4.60
N PHE A 494 -2.94 -34.26 -5.67
CA PHE A 494 -3.38 -33.78 -6.97
C PHE A 494 -3.58 -34.97 -7.91
N VAL A 495 -4.59 -34.86 -8.77
CA VAL A 495 -4.84 -35.84 -9.83
C VAL A 495 -4.63 -35.14 -11.16
N ILE A 496 -3.74 -35.67 -11.98
CA ILE A 496 -3.58 -35.23 -13.35
C ILE A 496 -4.76 -35.78 -14.16
N ASN A 497 -5.75 -34.93 -14.43
CA ASN A 497 -6.96 -35.35 -15.17
C ASN A 497 -6.73 -35.49 -16.67
N THR A 498 -5.82 -34.71 -17.25
CA THR A 498 -5.55 -34.70 -18.69
C THR A 498 -4.13 -34.26 -19.03
N LEU A 499 -3.52 -34.93 -20.01
CA LEU A 499 -2.26 -34.52 -20.62
C LEU A 499 -2.54 -34.09 -22.06
N TYR A 500 -2.26 -32.83 -22.39
CA TYR A 500 -2.41 -32.32 -23.76
C TYR A 500 -1.04 -32.14 -24.42
N PRO A 501 -0.77 -32.80 -25.55
CA PRO A 501 0.39 -32.45 -26.35
C PRO A 501 0.18 -31.08 -26.99
N ASN A 502 1.13 -30.17 -26.83
CA ASN A 502 1.13 -28.90 -27.53
C ASN A 502 1.39 -29.17 -29.05
N PRO A 503 0.49 -28.75 -29.94
CA PRO A 503 0.61 -29.07 -31.37
C PRO A 503 1.80 -28.38 -32.07
N PHE A 504 2.45 -27.41 -31.41
CA PHE A 504 3.57 -26.63 -31.97
C PHE A 504 4.91 -26.90 -31.28
N ASN A 505 4.95 -27.73 -30.25
CA ASN A 505 6.18 -28.06 -29.53
C ASN A 505 6.04 -29.49 -28.98
N PRO A 506 7.05 -30.36 -29.09
CA PRO A 506 6.99 -31.72 -28.54
C PRO A 506 7.07 -31.79 -27.00
N VAL A 507 6.55 -30.78 -26.32
CA VAL A 507 6.46 -30.68 -24.85
C VAL A 507 5.02 -30.92 -24.43
N ILE A 508 4.81 -31.71 -23.38
CA ILE A 508 3.50 -31.97 -22.77
C ILE A 508 3.29 -30.92 -21.68
N THR A 509 2.15 -30.22 -21.71
CA THR A 509 1.70 -29.35 -20.62
C THR A 509 0.87 -30.16 -19.65
N LEU A 510 1.08 -29.97 -18.35
CA LEU A 510 0.28 -30.54 -17.27
C LEU A 510 -0.68 -29.43 -16.80
N ASP A 511 -1.99 -29.69 -16.90
CA ASP A 511 -3.05 -28.86 -16.34
C ASP A 511 -3.52 -29.44 -14.99
#